data_d25332b55eb7072f9fdfef30f99a13d4
#
_entry.id   d25332b55eb7072f9fdfef30f99a13d4
#
_cell.length_a   1.000
_cell.length_b   1.000
_cell.length_c   1.000
_cell.angle_alpha   90.00
_cell.angle_beta   90.00
_cell.angle_gamma   90.00
#
_symmetry.space_group_name_H-M   'P 1'
#
loop_
_entity.id
_entity.type
_entity.pdbx_description
1 polymer ?
#
loop_
_entity_poly.entity_id
_entity_poly.type
_entity_poly.pdbx_seq_one_letter_code
_entity_poly.pdbx_strand_id
1 'polypeptide(L)'
;MYNVSHDGSNKKILWQEMLRHEFESALEHKPIVIIPDGSVEQHGPHCPMDVDISAPFHMAAEVARRVDDFPVIVAPPVWSGFTHYNMGFAGTISLQLETFQALIADICRSIHANGFERIIAVNGHGGNAAPCRAVSWK
;
A
#
# COMPACT_ATOMS: atom_id res chain seq x y z
N MET A 1 -9.19 10.97 3.54
CA MET A 1 -8.39 11.11 2.31
C MET A 1 -6.96 11.39 2.75
N TYR A 2 -6.01 10.49 2.45
CA TYR A 2 -4.61 10.67 2.85
C TYR A 2 -4.03 11.84 2.05
N ASN A 3 -3.82 12.95 2.75
CA ASN A 3 -3.34 14.18 2.12
C ASN A 3 -1.81 14.14 2.05
N VAL A 4 -1.28 13.98 0.86
CA VAL A 4 0.16 14.04 0.60
C VAL A 4 0.46 15.45 0.10
N SER A 5 1.28 16.21 0.83
CA SER A 5 1.64 17.57 0.44
C SER A 5 2.28 17.58 -0.96
N HIS A 6 1.76 18.38 -1.87
CA HIS A 6 2.41 18.64 -3.15
C HIS A 6 3.63 19.55 -2.93
N ASP A 7 4.80 19.05 -3.28
CA ASP A 7 6.09 19.77 -3.17
C ASP A 7 6.34 20.75 -4.33
N GLY A 8 5.34 20.97 -5.18
CA GLY A 8 5.46 21.81 -6.37
C GLY A 8 6.03 21.09 -7.60
N SER A 9 6.44 19.81 -7.49
CA SER A 9 6.79 19.00 -8.65
C SER A 9 5.52 18.55 -9.38
N ASN A 10 5.53 18.58 -10.72
CA ASN A 10 4.40 18.08 -11.53
C ASN A 10 4.38 16.54 -11.61
N LYS A 11 5.15 15.86 -10.77
CA LYS A 11 5.32 14.40 -10.74
C LYS A 11 4.16 13.76 -9.97
N LYS A 12 3.26 13.10 -10.69
CA LYS A 12 2.20 12.29 -10.07
C LYS A 12 2.80 10.96 -9.61
N ILE A 13 2.66 10.68 -8.32
CA ILE A 13 3.18 9.47 -7.69
C ILE A 13 2.07 8.57 -7.13
N LEU A 14 0.85 9.10 -6.94
CA LEU A 14 -0.26 8.36 -6.37
C LEU A 14 -1.13 7.76 -7.48
N TRP A 15 -1.32 6.45 -7.45
CA TRP A 15 -2.10 5.69 -8.43
C TRP A 15 -3.47 6.31 -8.71
N GLN A 16 -4.22 6.68 -7.65
CA GLN A 16 -5.57 7.23 -7.74
C GLN A 16 -5.63 8.65 -8.34
N GLU A 17 -4.51 9.31 -8.53
CA GLU A 17 -4.41 10.65 -9.13
C GLU A 17 -3.97 10.60 -10.60
N MET A 18 -3.50 9.42 -11.06
CA MET A 18 -3.01 9.23 -12.42
C MET A 18 -4.16 8.98 -13.40
N LEU A 19 -3.99 9.50 -14.60
CA LEU A 19 -4.87 9.23 -15.74
C LEU A 19 -4.35 8.00 -16.51
N ARG A 20 -5.23 7.33 -17.27
CA ARG A 20 -4.90 6.11 -18.01
C ARG A 20 -3.62 6.25 -18.85
N HIS A 21 -3.51 7.32 -19.63
CA HIS A 21 -2.34 7.54 -20.50
C HIS A 21 -1.03 7.79 -19.73
N GLU A 22 -1.11 8.25 -18.48
CA GLU A 22 0.07 8.44 -17.61
C GLU A 22 0.63 7.09 -17.15
N PHE A 23 -0.25 6.09 -16.93
CA PHE A 23 0.19 4.72 -16.68
C PHE A 23 0.85 4.10 -17.91
N GLU A 24 0.28 4.30 -19.13
CA GLU A 24 0.85 3.83 -20.38
C GLU A 24 2.27 4.39 -20.58
N SER A 25 2.45 5.68 -20.36
CA SER A 25 3.77 6.34 -20.43
C SER A 25 4.74 5.83 -19.35
N ALA A 26 4.26 5.61 -18.13
CA ALA A 26 5.11 5.11 -17.05
C ALA A 26 5.64 3.70 -17.34
N LEU A 27 4.86 2.83 -17.99
CA LEU A 27 5.26 1.46 -18.34
C LEU A 27 6.48 1.42 -19.25
N GLU A 28 6.68 2.40 -20.13
CA GLU A 28 7.87 2.50 -21.00
C GLU A 28 9.18 2.59 -20.20
N HIS A 29 9.09 3.06 -18.96
CA HIS A 29 10.24 3.28 -18.06
C HIS A 29 10.36 2.22 -16.95
N LYS A 30 9.66 1.08 -17.09
CA LYS A 30 9.70 -0.03 -16.12
C LYS A 30 9.49 0.43 -14.67
N PRO A 31 8.34 0.96 -14.33
CA PRO A 31 8.06 1.53 -13.00
C PRO A 31 8.10 0.49 -11.89
N ILE A 32 8.30 0.95 -10.65
CA ILE A 32 8.03 0.17 -9.44
C ILE A 32 6.67 0.61 -8.90
N VAL A 33 5.83 -0.37 -8.55
CA VAL A 33 4.58 -0.13 -7.82
C VAL A 33 4.78 -0.49 -6.37
N ILE A 34 4.50 0.45 -5.46
CA ILE A 34 4.51 0.20 -4.02
C ILE A 34 3.06 0.05 -3.56
N ILE A 35 2.77 -1.06 -2.87
CA ILE A 35 1.49 -1.32 -2.21
C ILE A 35 1.69 -1.12 -0.71
N PRO A 36 1.23 -0.01 -0.12
CA PRO A 36 1.18 0.12 1.33
C PRO A 36 0.08 -0.77 1.89
N ASP A 37 0.35 -1.52 2.95
CA ASP A 37 -0.67 -2.29 3.65
C ASP A 37 -0.57 -2.09 5.17
N GLY A 38 -1.70 -2.19 5.86
CA GLY A 38 -1.77 -1.94 7.28
C GLY A 38 -2.98 -2.59 7.95
N SER A 39 -3.39 -2.01 9.07
CA SER A 39 -4.54 -2.45 9.85
C SER A 39 -5.22 -1.27 10.54
N VAL A 40 -6.48 -1.45 10.90
CA VAL A 40 -7.22 -0.52 11.77
C VAL A 40 -7.29 -1.12 13.16
N GLU A 41 -6.44 -0.64 14.06
CA GLU A 41 -6.34 -1.17 15.43
C GLU A 41 -5.87 -0.12 16.43
N GLN A 42 -6.07 -0.41 17.71
CA GLN A 42 -5.64 0.49 18.78
C GLN A 42 -4.10 0.59 18.86
N HIS A 43 -3.60 1.79 19.14
CA HIS A 43 -2.19 2.11 19.40
C HIS A 43 -2.03 2.91 20.71
N GLY A 44 -2.72 2.46 21.75
CA GLY A 44 -2.77 3.17 23.03
C GLY A 44 -3.69 4.41 22.99
N PRO A 45 -3.79 5.15 24.10
CA PRO A 45 -4.73 6.26 24.22
C PRO A 45 -4.30 7.54 23.47
N HIS A 46 -3.14 7.57 22.87
CA HIS A 46 -2.50 8.76 22.30
C HIS A 46 -2.35 8.74 20.79
N CYS A 47 -2.57 7.59 20.13
CA CYS A 47 -2.47 7.48 18.70
C CYS A 47 -3.82 7.11 18.07
N PRO A 48 -4.10 7.58 16.83
CA PRO A 48 -5.29 7.19 16.10
C PRO A 48 -5.21 5.73 15.64
N MET A 49 -6.35 5.19 15.17
CA MET A 49 -6.49 3.80 14.76
C MET A 49 -5.81 3.46 13.43
N ASP A 50 -5.36 4.46 12.67
CA ASP A 50 -4.81 4.31 11.31
C ASP A 50 -3.28 4.37 11.24
N VAL A 51 -2.58 4.28 12.36
CA VAL A 51 -1.10 4.36 12.41
C VAL A 51 -0.46 3.40 11.42
N ASP A 52 -0.91 2.15 11.40
CA ASP A 52 -0.38 1.10 10.54
C ASP A 52 -0.65 1.32 9.05
N ILE A 53 -1.59 2.19 8.71
CA ILE A 53 -1.93 2.55 7.33
C ILE A 53 -1.19 3.82 6.92
N SER A 54 -1.24 4.83 7.78
CA SER A 54 -0.66 6.15 7.50
C SER A 54 0.86 6.10 7.38
N ALA A 55 1.54 5.35 8.27
CA ALA A 55 2.99 5.28 8.28
C ALA A 55 3.58 4.68 6.99
N PRO A 56 3.19 3.48 6.52
CA PRO A 56 3.71 2.93 5.28
C PRO A 56 3.29 3.72 4.05
N PHE A 57 2.09 4.31 4.04
CA PHE A 57 1.64 5.15 2.93
C PHE A 57 2.49 6.41 2.77
N HIS A 58 2.72 7.15 3.85
CA HIS A 58 3.54 8.35 3.80
C HIS A 58 5.01 8.04 3.50
N MET A 59 5.54 6.93 4.03
CA MET A 59 6.88 6.45 3.69
C MET A 59 6.99 6.13 2.19
N ALA A 60 6.06 5.38 1.64
CA ALA A 60 6.03 5.04 0.22
C ALA A 60 5.94 6.29 -0.67
N ALA A 61 5.09 7.24 -0.31
CA ALA A 61 4.94 8.50 -1.04
C ALA A 61 6.23 9.33 -1.00
N GLU A 62 6.90 9.37 0.14
CA GLU A 62 8.16 10.10 0.27
C GLU A 62 9.30 9.44 -0.53
N VAL A 63 9.37 8.12 -0.55
CA VAL A 63 10.30 7.37 -1.42
C VAL A 63 10.03 7.68 -2.89
N ALA A 64 8.75 7.63 -3.30
CA ALA A 64 8.37 7.88 -4.69
C ALA A 64 8.73 9.30 -5.17
N ARG A 65 8.69 10.30 -4.28
CA ARG A 65 9.12 11.66 -4.61
C ARG A 65 10.62 11.79 -4.82
N ARG A 66 11.42 11.06 -4.03
CA ARG A 66 12.88 11.17 -4.02
C ARG A 66 13.58 10.34 -5.08
N VAL A 67 12.89 9.39 -5.69
CA VAL A 67 13.47 8.56 -6.76
C VAL A 67 13.24 9.23 -8.09
N ASP A 68 14.31 9.62 -8.78
CA ASP A 68 14.24 10.31 -10.07
C ASP A 68 14.67 9.44 -11.26
N ASP A 69 15.41 8.34 -11.02
CA ASP A 69 15.97 7.49 -12.08
C ASP A 69 14.92 6.68 -12.85
N PHE A 70 13.77 6.41 -12.21
CA PHE A 70 12.64 5.66 -12.79
C PHE A 70 11.34 6.00 -12.06
N PRO A 71 10.17 5.78 -12.68
CA PRO A 71 8.91 6.04 -12.01
C PRO A 71 8.67 5.10 -10.83
N VAL A 72 8.24 5.67 -9.71
CA VAL A 72 7.71 4.93 -8.56
C VAL A 72 6.27 5.39 -8.35
N ILE A 73 5.35 4.43 -8.36
CA ILE A 73 3.90 4.67 -8.24
C ILE A 73 3.41 4.02 -6.96
N VAL A 74 2.71 4.77 -6.14
CA VAL A 74 2.15 4.28 -4.87
C VAL A 74 0.68 3.95 -5.07
N ALA A 75 0.32 2.69 -4.91
CA ALA A 75 -1.05 2.22 -4.95
C ALA A 75 -1.87 2.75 -3.77
N PRO A 76 -3.21 2.81 -3.87
CA PRO A 76 -4.06 3.07 -2.72
C PRO A 76 -3.74 2.09 -1.58
N PRO A 77 -3.68 2.54 -0.31
CA PRO A 77 -3.30 1.68 0.78
C PRO A 77 -4.35 0.58 1.03
N VAL A 78 -3.89 -0.64 1.30
CA VAL A 78 -4.74 -1.71 1.83
C VAL A 78 -4.94 -1.44 3.31
N TRP A 79 -6.08 -0.85 3.63
CA TRP A 79 -6.35 -0.25 4.95
C TRP A 79 -6.77 -1.24 6.02
N SER A 80 -7.19 -2.46 5.68
CA SER A 80 -7.59 -3.47 6.65
C SER A 80 -6.76 -4.74 6.46
N GLY A 81 -6.19 -5.23 7.55
CA GLY A 81 -5.34 -6.41 7.60
C GLY A 81 -5.86 -7.48 8.57
N PHE A 82 -5.01 -8.44 8.89
CA PHE A 82 -5.27 -9.49 9.88
C PHE A 82 -4.82 -9.02 11.27
N THR A 83 -5.77 -8.56 12.08
CA THR A 83 -5.55 -8.15 13.48
C THR A 83 -6.57 -8.75 14.43
N HIS A 84 -6.94 -10.01 14.22
CA HIS A 84 -8.00 -10.67 14.98
C HIS A 84 -7.78 -10.68 16.51
N TYR A 85 -6.53 -10.68 16.93
CA TYR A 85 -6.14 -10.61 18.34
C TYR A 85 -6.44 -9.26 19.02
N ASN A 86 -6.67 -8.20 18.23
CA ASN A 86 -7.07 -6.87 18.72
C ASN A 86 -8.58 -6.62 18.71
N MET A 87 -9.41 -7.62 18.34
CA MET A 87 -10.87 -7.47 18.26
C MET A 87 -11.56 -7.15 19.60
N GLY A 88 -10.87 -7.34 20.73
CA GLY A 88 -11.36 -6.92 22.04
C GLY A 88 -11.36 -5.40 22.26
N PHE A 89 -10.72 -4.63 21.39
CA PHE A 89 -10.68 -3.17 21.47
C PHE A 89 -11.66 -2.56 20.47
N ALA A 90 -12.52 -1.64 20.98
CA ALA A 90 -13.51 -0.96 20.16
C ALA A 90 -12.85 -0.19 18.99
N GLY A 91 -13.45 -0.27 17.82
CA GLY A 91 -12.96 0.39 16.60
C GLY A 91 -12.02 -0.47 15.77
N THR A 92 -11.55 -1.62 16.25
CA THR A 92 -10.74 -2.57 15.47
C THR A 92 -11.54 -3.17 14.31
N ILE A 93 -10.94 -3.22 13.12
CA ILE A 93 -11.51 -3.88 11.94
C ILE A 93 -10.48 -4.89 11.43
N SER A 94 -10.83 -6.18 11.47
CA SER A 94 -9.95 -7.25 11.04
C SER A 94 -10.56 -8.04 9.89
N LEU A 95 -9.74 -8.37 8.91
CA LEU A 95 -10.07 -9.41 7.93
C LEU A 95 -9.72 -10.80 8.49
N GLN A 96 -10.34 -11.85 7.93
CA GLN A 96 -9.83 -13.20 8.09
C GLN A 96 -8.48 -13.33 7.37
N LEU A 97 -7.63 -14.24 7.84
CA LEU A 97 -6.29 -14.43 7.29
C LEU A 97 -6.34 -14.73 5.79
N GLU A 98 -7.20 -15.65 5.39
CA GLU A 98 -7.37 -16.10 4.00
C GLU A 98 -7.91 -14.97 3.12
N THR A 99 -8.80 -14.13 3.66
CA THR A 99 -9.36 -12.98 2.96
C THR A 99 -8.27 -11.94 2.69
N PHE A 100 -7.43 -11.64 3.68
CA PHE A 100 -6.33 -10.72 3.51
C PHE A 100 -5.32 -11.25 2.47
N GLN A 101 -4.95 -12.53 2.55
CA GLN A 101 -4.05 -13.14 1.58
C GLN A 101 -4.62 -13.12 0.15
N ALA A 102 -5.90 -13.43 -0.01
CA ALA A 102 -6.58 -13.38 -1.31
C ALA A 102 -6.60 -11.94 -1.86
N LEU A 103 -6.92 -10.94 -1.02
CA LEU A 103 -6.94 -9.54 -1.41
C LEU A 103 -5.59 -9.06 -1.93
N ILE A 104 -4.50 -9.30 -1.18
CA ILE A 104 -3.14 -8.91 -1.61
C ILE A 104 -2.76 -9.63 -2.90
N ALA A 105 -3.05 -10.94 -3.01
CA ALA A 105 -2.77 -11.71 -4.21
C ALA A 105 -3.51 -11.17 -5.45
N ASP A 106 -4.79 -10.82 -5.30
CA ASP A 106 -5.59 -10.28 -6.40
C ASP A 106 -5.13 -8.89 -6.83
N ILE A 107 -4.75 -8.04 -5.90
CA ILE A 107 -4.15 -6.73 -6.19
C ILE A 107 -2.85 -6.92 -6.98
N CYS A 108 -1.94 -7.78 -6.51
CA CYS A 108 -0.67 -8.06 -7.20
C CYS A 108 -0.90 -8.63 -8.61
N ARG A 109 -1.80 -9.60 -8.77
CA ARG A 109 -2.14 -10.17 -10.09
C ARG A 109 -2.72 -9.11 -11.04
N SER A 110 -3.59 -8.24 -10.53
CA SER A 110 -4.19 -7.16 -11.32
C SER A 110 -3.14 -6.15 -11.79
N ILE A 111 -2.24 -5.74 -10.89
CA ILE A 111 -1.13 -4.84 -11.21
C ILE A 111 -0.22 -5.49 -12.26
N HIS A 112 0.13 -6.77 -12.07
CA HIS A 112 0.98 -7.51 -13.02
C HIS A 112 0.31 -7.67 -14.38
N ALA A 113 -0.97 -8.01 -14.43
CA ALA A 113 -1.74 -8.14 -15.67
C ALA A 113 -1.83 -6.83 -16.47
N ASN A 114 -1.67 -5.69 -15.81
CA ASN A 114 -1.56 -4.37 -16.45
C ASN A 114 -0.13 -4.04 -16.94
N GLY A 115 0.83 -4.96 -16.83
CA GLY A 115 2.20 -4.79 -17.34
C GLY A 115 3.21 -4.30 -16.30
N PHE A 116 2.84 -4.13 -15.04
CA PHE A 116 3.75 -3.72 -13.98
C PHE A 116 4.46 -4.96 -13.38
N GLU A 117 5.73 -5.13 -13.69
CA GLU A 117 6.49 -6.32 -13.29
C GLU A 117 7.15 -6.21 -11.91
N ARG A 118 7.35 -4.98 -11.41
CA ARG A 118 8.07 -4.71 -10.17
C ARG A 118 7.10 -4.20 -9.11
N ILE A 119 6.73 -5.05 -8.16
CA ILE A 119 5.76 -4.76 -7.11
C ILE A 119 6.41 -4.97 -5.75
N ILE A 120 6.28 -3.99 -4.86
CA ILE A 120 6.80 -4.02 -3.49
C ILE A 120 5.65 -3.77 -2.53
N ALA A 121 5.39 -4.71 -1.62
CA ALA A 121 4.49 -4.46 -0.49
C ALA A 121 5.27 -3.80 0.65
N VAL A 122 4.76 -2.68 1.16
CA VAL A 122 5.30 -1.99 2.34
C VAL A 122 4.28 -2.15 3.46
N ASN A 123 4.59 -3.10 4.36
CA ASN A 123 3.70 -3.48 5.44
C ASN A 123 3.93 -2.62 6.68
N GLY A 124 2.86 -1.98 7.18
CA GLY A 124 2.84 -1.21 8.43
C GLY A 124 2.38 -2.00 9.65
N HIS A 125 1.87 -3.23 9.48
CA HIS A 125 1.24 -4.01 10.55
C HIS A 125 1.90 -5.37 10.76
N GLY A 126 2.33 -5.65 11.99
CA GLY A 126 3.03 -6.90 12.33
C GLY A 126 2.26 -8.17 11.97
N GLY A 127 0.94 -8.18 12.14
CA GLY A 127 0.07 -9.32 11.82
C GLY A 127 0.03 -9.69 10.34
N ASN A 128 0.30 -8.73 9.45
CA ASN A 128 0.31 -8.94 8.01
C ASN A 128 1.64 -9.51 7.48
N ALA A 129 2.72 -9.47 8.26
CA ALA A 129 4.06 -9.79 7.76
C ALA A 129 4.19 -11.24 7.26
N ALA A 130 3.66 -12.23 7.97
CA ALA A 130 3.68 -13.62 7.54
C ALA A 130 2.72 -13.88 6.36
N PRO A 131 1.46 -13.40 6.38
CA PRO A 131 0.55 -13.47 5.24
C PRO A 131 1.12 -12.87 3.95
N CYS A 132 1.71 -11.67 4.00
CA CYS A 132 2.32 -11.02 2.84
C CYS A 132 3.46 -11.87 2.26
N ARG A 133 4.34 -12.41 3.11
CA ARG A 133 5.40 -13.31 2.66
C ARG A 133 4.86 -14.58 2.00
N ALA A 134 3.78 -15.15 2.52
CA ALA A 134 3.18 -16.35 1.96
C ALA A 134 2.58 -16.10 0.55
N VAL A 135 2.10 -14.90 0.27
CA VAL A 135 1.57 -14.51 -1.05
C VAL A 135 2.71 -14.30 -2.06
N SER A 136 3.85 -13.75 -1.64
CA SER A 136 4.97 -13.46 -2.55
C SER A 136 5.61 -14.71 -3.20
N TRP A 137 5.27 -15.93 -2.73
CA TRP A 137 5.77 -17.20 -3.27
C TRP A 137 4.79 -17.88 -4.24
N LYS A 138 3.64 -17.29 -4.52
CA LYS A 138 2.59 -17.84 -5.40
C LYS A 138 2.54 -17.14 -6.75
#